data_141614f026a7aba3ccac38e5efe74ff3
#
_entry.id   141614f026a7aba3ccac38e5efe74ff3
#
_cell.length_a   1.000
_cell.length_b   1.000
_cell.length_c   1.000
_cell.angle_alpha   90.00
_cell.angle_beta   90.00
_cell.angle_gamma   90.00
#
_symmetry.space_group_name_H-M   'P 1'
#
loop_
_entity.id
_entity.type
_entity.pdbx_description
1 polymer ?
#
loop_
_entity_poly.entity_id
_entity_poly.type
_entity_poly.pdbx_seq_one_letter_code
_entity_poly.pdbx_strand_id
1 'polypeptide(L)'
;FVPGDRLYPIPGDVQVTEVNAGGVPAHWLTVPGADPGRVLLFLHGGGFEFGSLRSDGELAARLGRASGMRVLFAEYRLAPEHRFPAAIDDVLTAWRWLRTDQDLSAGSLAVAGDSAGGGLAVALLVATRDAGEALPAAAVLMSPTVDLSSSGVSMTERVDQDPISTPALLASFASDYLAGADPTTPLASPLFASLAGLPPLLIQVGTADLLLSDSERLAAAATAAGVDVTLEVGEGLPHVYQLLRGTPEAAEATERIGKFLRARVPSPDSSERQSSDAS
;
A
#
# COMPACT_ATOMS: atom_id res chain seq x y z
N PHE A 1 -1.47 13.45 -15.33
CA PHE A 1 -2.37 13.10 -14.20
C PHE A 1 -3.76 13.58 -14.56
N VAL A 2 -4.74 12.69 -14.64
CA VAL A 2 -6.15 13.08 -14.81
C VAL A 2 -6.76 13.04 -13.41
N PRO A 3 -6.92 14.19 -12.76
CA PRO A 3 -7.48 14.23 -11.41
C PRO A 3 -8.95 13.80 -11.48
N GLY A 4 -9.30 12.77 -10.75
CA GLY A 4 -10.66 12.55 -10.29
C GLY A 4 -11.62 11.81 -11.20
N ASP A 5 -11.27 11.44 -12.41
CA ASP A 5 -12.15 10.60 -13.21
C ASP A 5 -11.75 9.14 -13.12
N ARG A 6 -12.71 8.32 -12.76
CA ARG A 6 -12.57 6.87 -12.70
C ARG A 6 -12.07 6.34 -14.03
N LEU A 7 -10.81 5.92 -14.10
CA LEU A 7 -10.27 5.26 -15.28
C LEU A 7 -11.02 3.96 -15.57
N TYR A 8 -11.32 3.20 -14.51
CA TYR A 8 -12.05 1.93 -14.63
C TYR A 8 -13.05 1.77 -13.48
N PRO A 9 -14.30 1.39 -13.76
CA PRO A 9 -15.28 1.12 -12.71
C PRO A 9 -14.91 -0.14 -11.93
N ILE A 10 -15.28 -0.18 -10.66
CA ILE A 10 -15.28 -1.41 -9.86
C ILE A 10 -16.19 -2.42 -10.56
N PRO A 11 -15.74 -3.69 -10.76
CA PRO A 11 -16.57 -4.71 -11.40
C PRO A 11 -17.90 -4.90 -10.67
N GLY A 12 -19.00 -5.09 -11.44
CA GLY A 12 -20.37 -5.14 -10.91
C GLY A 12 -20.68 -6.35 -10.02
N ASP A 13 -19.79 -7.34 -9.99
CA ASP A 13 -19.89 -8.53 -9.11
C ASP A 13 -19.17 -8.31 -7.76
N VAL A 14 -18.55 -7.15 -7.54
CA VAL A 14 -17.92 -6.78 -6.26
C VAL A 14 -18.94 -6.07 -5.38
N GLN A 15 -19.20 -6.62 -4.21
CA GLN A 15 -20.02 -5.94 -3.21
C GLN A 15 -19.21 -4.85 -2.54
N VAL A 16 -19.67 -3.61 -2.61
CA VAL A 16 -19.10 -2.46 -1.92
C VAL A 16 -20.03 -2.05 -0.78
N THR A 17 -19.49 -1.94 0.43
CA THR A 17 -20.25 -1.57 1.63
C THR A 17 -19.49 -0.50 2.40
N GLU A 18 -20.11 0.65 2.61
CA GLU A 18 -19.54 1.71 3.46
C GLU A 18 -19.45 1.26 4.91
N VAL A 19 -18.39 1.68 5.59
CA VAL A 19 -18.15 1.40 7.01
C VAL A 19 -17.37 2.56 7.64
N ASN A 20 -17.52 2.73 8.94
CA ASN A 20 -16.70 3.61 9.75
C ASN A 20 -15.66 2.78 10.51
N ALA A 21 -14.39 2.92 10.13
CA ALA A 21 -13.30 2.17 10.73
C ALA A 21 -12.68 2.97 11.91
N GLY A 22 -13.39 3.01 13.04
CA GLY A 22 -12.94 3.70 14.24
C GLY A 22 -12.95 5.24 14.13
N GLY A 23 -13.78 5.79 13.26
CA GLY A 23 -13.84 7.23 12.94
C GLY A 23 -13.35 7.55 11.52
N VAL A 24 -12.68 6.63 10.86
CA VAL A 24 -12.19 6.78 9.49
C VAL A 24 -13.23 6.23 8.51
N PRO A 25 -13.70 7.02 7.53
CA PRO A 25 -14.53 6.50 6.45
C PRO A 25 -13.78 5.40 5.69
N ALA A 26 -14.45 4.30 5.39
CA ALA A 26 -13.85 3.19 4.68
C ALA A 26 -14.90 2.40 3.90
N HIS A 27 -14.44 1.52 3.02
CA HIS A 27 -15.30 0.66 2.23
C HIS A 27 -14.80 -0.79 2.27
N TRP A 28 -15.72 -1.69 2.58
CA TRP A 28 -15.48 -3.09 2.31
C TRP A 28 -15.70 -3.38 0.83
N LEU A 29 -14.70 -3.98 0.19
CA LEU A 29 -14.84 -4.58 -1.14
C LEU A 29 -14.78 -6.09 -0.96
N THR A 30 -15.89 -6.75 -1.23
CA THR A 30 -16.01 -8.21 -1.14
C THR A 30 -16.17 -8.77 -2.54
N VAL A 31 -15.14 -9.42 -3.05
CA VAL A 31 -15.18 -10.14 -4.33
C VAL A 31 -15.77 -11.53 -4.15
N PRO A 32 -16.37 -12.13 -5.18
CA PRO A 32 -16.86 -13.51 -5.10
C PRO A 32 -15.76 -14.48 -4.65
N GLY A 33 -16.07 -15.29 -3.62
CA GLY A 33 -15.14 -16.28 -3.07
C GLY A 33 -14.04 -15.72 -2.15
N ALA A 34 -14.07 -14.43 -1.80
CA ALA A 34 -13.17 -13.90 -0.79
C ALA A 34 -13.41 -14.52 0.58
N ASP A 35 -12.33 -14.86 1.26
CA ASP A 35 -12.36 -15.32 2.65
C ASP A 35 -12.59 -14.11 3.58
N PRO A 36 -13.69 -14.04 4.33
CA PRO A 36 -13.97 -12.90 5.20
C PRO A 36 -13.02 -12.79 6.40
N GLY A 37 -12.36 -13.88 6.77
CA GLY A 37 -11.35 -13.92 7.84
C GLY A 37 -9.97 -13.44 7.40
N ARG A 38 -9.76 -13.17 6.11
CA ARG A 38 -8.50 -12.66 5.53
C ARG A 38 -8.73 -11.29 4.94
N VAL A 39 -8.04 -10.27 5.45
CA VAL A 39 -8.30 -8.89 5.03
C VAL A 39 -7.02 -8.21 4.54
N LEU A 40 -7.16 -7.52 3.40
CA LEU A 40 -6.18 -6.61 2.84
C LEU A 40 -6.61 -5.17 3.15
N LEU A 41 -5.86 -4.47 3.99
CA LEU A 41 -6.01 -3.03 4.16
C LEU A 41 -5.37 -2.35 2.95
N PHE A 42 -6.17 -1.64 2.16
CA PHE A 42 -5.70 -0.95 0.96
C PHE A 42 -5.64 0.56 1.20
N LEU A 43 -4.49 1.15 0.87
CA LEU A 43 -4.16 2.56 1.01
C LEU A 43 -3.86 3.12 -0.38
N HIS A 44 -4.72 4.02 -0.85
CA HIS A 44 -4.63 4.56 -2.20
C HIS A 44 -3.48 5.55 -2.38
N GLY A 45 -3.05 5.75 -3.62
CA GLY A 45 -2.10 6.78 -4.03
C GLY A 45 -2.73 8.17 -4.15
N GLY A 46 -2.00 9.08 -4.81
CA GLY A 46 -2.47 10.43 -5.08
C GLY A 46 -1.73 11.54 -4.36
N GLY A 47 -0.46 11.33 -3.97
CA GLY A 47 0.40 12.38 -3.41
C GLY A 47 -0.07 12.92 -2.06
N PHE A 48 -0.87 12.17 -1.30
CA PHE A 48 -1.53 12.59 -0.05
C PHE A 48 -2.61 13.66 -0.22
N GLU A 49 -2.90 14.11 -1.46
CA GLU A 49 -3.86 15.18 -1.78
C GLU A 49 -5.07 14.67 -2.55
N PHE A 50 -4.94 13.56 -3.23
CA PHE A 50 -5.96 12.99 -4.09
C PHE A 50 -6.14 11.51 -3.77
N GLY A 51 -7.04 10.88 -4.53
CA GLY A 51 -7.35 9.48 -4.40
C GLY A 51 -8.64 9.24 -3.62
N SER A 52 -9.26 8.13 -3.91
CA SER A 52 -10.50 7.66 -3.28
C SER A 52 -10.86 6.28 -3.82
N LEU A 53 -11.91 5.68 -3.28
CA LEU A 53 -12.52 4.46 -3.86
C LEU A 53 -12.85 4.63 -5.36
N ARG A 54 -13.13 5.84 -5.78
CA ARG A 54 -13.49 6.14 -7.17
C ARG A 54 -12.30 5.99 -8.12
N SER A 55 -11.09 6.37 -7.71
CA SER A 55 -9.88 6.27 -8.52
C SER A 55 -9.23 4.88 -8.45
N ASP A 56 -9.15 4.28 -7.25
CA ASP A 56 -8.31 3.11 -6.98
C ASP A 56 -9.11 1.85 -6.63
N GLY A 57 -10.44 1.96 -6.51
CA GLY A 57 -11.29 0.84 -6.10
C GLY A 57 -11.25 -0.36 -7.06
N GLU A 58 -10.99 -0.15 -8.35
CA GLU A 58 -10.82 -1.25 -9.31
C GLU A 58 -9.54 -2.04 -9.02
N LEU A 59 -8.42 -1.35 -8.79
CA LEU A 59 -7.15 -1.99 -8.42
C LEU A 59 -7.31 -2.76 -7.11
N ALA A 60 -7.90 -2.13 -6.09
CA ALA A 60 -8.16 -2.76 -4.80
C ALA A 60 -9.02 -4.04 -4.94
N ALA A 61 -10.09 -4.00 -5.74
CA ALA A 61 -10.93 -5.16 -6.03
C ALA A 61 -10.17 -6.27 -6.76
N ARG A 62 -9.30 -5.90 -7.71
CA ARG A 62 -8.45 -6.84 -8.47
C ARG A 62 -7.44 -7.53 -7.56
N LEU A 63 -6.83 -6.80 -6.62
CA LEU A 63 -5.95 -7.38 -5.59
C LEU A 63 -6.72 -8.31 -4.65
N GLY A 64 -7.92 -7.92 -4.21
CA GLY A 64 -8.80 -8.77 -3.43
C GLY A 64 -9.11 -10.10 -4.14
N ARG A 65 -9.42 -10.04 -5.43
CA ARG A 65 -9.67 -11.23 -6.28
C ARG A 65 -8.44 -12.12 -6.43
N ALA A 66 -7.30 -11.53 -6.72
CA ALA A 66 -6.05 -12.27 -6.90
C ALA A 66 -5.57 -12.93 -5.61
N SER A 67 -5.78 -12.30 -4.47
CA SER A 67 -5.37 -12.84 -3.16
C SER A 67 -6.41 -13.73 -2.49
N GLY A 68 -7.69 -13.65 -2.91
CA GLY A 68 -8.81 -14.29 -2.23
C GLY A 68 -9.13 -13.63 -0.88
N MET A 69 -8.76 -12.38 -0.70
CA MET A 69 -8.97 -11.61 0.53
C MET A 69 -10.11 -10.61 0.37
N ARG A 70 -10.82 -10.33 1.46
CA ARG A 70 -11.70 -9.17 1.54
C ARG A 70 -10.84 -7.91 1.68
N VAL A 71 -11.21 -6.82 1.01
CA VAL A 71 -10.43 -5.58 1.07
C VAL A 71 -11.13 -4.55 1.95
N LEU A 72 -10.40 -3.94 2.88
CA LEU A 72 -10.80 -2.69 3.52
C LEU A 72 -10.09 -1.55 2.81
N PHE A 73 -10.83 -0.75 2.06
CA PHE A 73 -10.34 0.47 1.42
C PHE A 73 -10.50 1.64 2.38
N ALA A 74 -9.40 2.24 2.85
CA ALA A 74 -9.45 3.36 3.78
C ALA A 74 -9.46 4.70 3.04
N GLU A 75 -10.44 5.55 3.36
CA GLU A 75 -10.54 6.93 2.90
C GLU A 75 -9.88 7.84 3.95
N TYR A 76 -8.56 7.79 4.03
CA TYR A 76 -7.79 8.60 4.98
C TYR A 76 -7.83 10.09 4.61
N ARG A 77 -7.69 10.97 5.59
CA ARG A 77 -7.70 12.43 5.40
C ARG A 77 -6.54 12.91 4.54
N LEU A 78 -6.85 13.85 3.64
CA LEU A 78 -5.95 14.35 2.62
C LEU A 78 -5.46 15.77 2.92
N ALA A 79 -4.24 16.06 2.49
CA ALA A 79 -3.69 17.41 2.42
C ALA A 79 -4.32 18.17 1.23
N PRO A 80 -4.29 19.51 1.22
CA PRO A 80 -3.71 20.38 2.25
C PRO A 80 -4.63 20.62 3.46
N GLU A 81 -5.91 20.17 3.43
CA GLU A 81 -6.88 20.38 4.51
C GLU A 81 -6.44 19.66 5.78
N HIS A 82 -5.88 18.46 5.65
CA HIS A 82 -5.40 17.61 6.73
C HIS A 82 -3.96 17.16 6.48
N ARG A 83 -3.04 17.94 7.00
CA ARG A 83 -1.60 17.76 6.82
C ARG A 83 -1.04 16.64 7.68
N PHE A 84 0.22 16.29 7.44
CA PHE A 84 0.94 15.35 8.32
C PHE A 84 0.81 15.77 9.81
N PRO A 85 0.48 14.85 10.71
CA PRO A 85 0.39 13.38 10.54
C PRO A 85 -1.03 12.81 10.29
N ALA A 86 -2.02 13.61 9.86
CA ALA A 86 -3.43 13.19 9.81
C ALA A 86 -3.67 11.88 9.04
N ALA A 87 -3.04 11.70 7.87
CA ALA A 87 -3.21 10.50 7.06
C ALA A 87 -2.68 9.25 7.79
N ILE A 88 -1.51 9.32 8.40
CA ILE A 88 -0.96 8.17 9.13
C ILE A 88 -1.76 7.87 10.41
N ASP A 89 -2.30 8.89 11.09
CA ASP A 89 -3.16 8.69 12.24
C ASP A 89 -4.44 7.93 11.86
N ASP A 90 -5.04 8.26 10.71
CA ASP A 90 -6.22 7.57 10.19
C ASP A 90 -5.90 6.12 9.80
N VAL A 91 -4.77 5.90 9.13
CA VAL A 91 -4.34 4.56 8.73
C VAL A 91 -4.10 3.67 9.95
N LEU A 92 -3.46 4.20 11.00
CA LEU A 92 -3.28 3.50 12.28
C LEU A 92 -4.61 3.22 12.98
N THR A 93 -5.56 4.15 12.90
CA THR A 93 -6.90 3.97 13.46
C THR A 93 -7.65 2.85 12.74
N ALA A 94 -7.64 2.84 11.41
CA ALA A 94 -8.28 1.78 10.62
C ALA A 94 -7.62 0.40 10.87
N TRP A 95 -6.28 0.36 11.01
CA TRP A 95 -5.55 -0.85 11.37
C TRP A 95 -5.99 -1.41 12.73
N ARG A 96 -6.02 -0.55 13.76
CA ARG A 96 -6.44 -0.94 15.11
C ARG A 96 -7.89 -1.40 15.15
N TRP A 97 -8.78 -0.72 14.41
CA TRP A 97 -10.18 -1.13 14.27
C TRP A 97 -10.33 -2.54 13.68
N LEU A 98 -9.54 -2.90 12.67
CA LEU A 98 -9.50 -4.28 12.17
C LEU A 98 -9.12 -5.28 13.25
N ARG A 99 -8.19 -4.91 14.13
CA ARG A 99 -7.66 -5.77 15.19
C ARG A 99 -8.60 -5.91 16.38
N THR A 100 -9.27 -4.82 16.77
CA THR A 100 -10.07 -4.76 18.02
C THR A 100 -11.56 -4.97 17.74
N ASP A 101 -12.14 -4.22 16.81
CA ASP A 101 -13.58 -4.18 16.60
C ASP A 101 -14.04 -5.28 15.63
N GLN A 102 -13.19 -5.68 14.69
CA GLN A 102 -13.43 -6.79 13.78
C GLN A 102 -12.84 -8.12 14.28
N ASP A 103 -12.13 -8.11 15.39
CA ASP A 103 -11.50 -9.28 16.06
C ASP A 103 -10.64 -10.14 15.11
N LEU A 104 -9.95 -9.49 14.18
CA LEU A 104 -9.10 -10.17 13.20
C LEU A 104 -7.68 -10.34 13.74
N SER A 105 -7.10 -11.53 13.61
CA SER A 105 -5.71 -11.76 13.97
C SER A 105 -4.76 -11.00 13.04
N ALA A 106 -3.62 -10.47 13.53
CA ALA A 106 -2.66 -9.78 12.69
C ALA A 106 -2.10 -10.68 11.57
N GLY A 107 -1.96 -11.97 11.84
CA GLY A 107 -1.51 -12.98 10.87
C GLY A 107 -2.50 -13.24 9.73
N SER A 108 -3.77 -12.85 9.87
CA SER A 108 -4.79 -12.93 8.80
C SER A 108 -4.93 -11.62 8.01
N LEU A 109 -4.11 -10.61 8.34
CA LEU A 109 -4.14 -9.30 7.72
C LEU A 109 -2.89 -9.05 6.88
N ALA A 110 -3.06 -8.32 5.79
CA ALA A 110 -1.97 -7.72 5.02
C ALA A 110 -2.28 -6.24 4.76
N VAL A 111 -1.27 -5.48 4.37
CA VAL A 111 -1.47 -4.11 3.90
C VAL A 111 -0.95 -3.99 2.47
N ALA A 112 -1.64 -3.22 1.64
CA ALA A 112 -1.16 -2.84 0.31
C ALA A 112 -1.37 -1.35 0.09
N GLY A 113 -0.46 -0.73 -0.65
CA GLY A 113 -0.64 0.66 -1.06
C GLY A 113 0.21 0.99 -2.28
N ASP A 114 -0.27 1.98 -3.01
CA ASP A 114 0.42 2.51 -4.18
C ASP A 114 0.87 3.94 -3.94
N SER A 115 2.00 4.35 -4.50
CA SER A 115 2.52 5.72 -4.44
C SER A 115 2.57 6.24 -2.99
N ALA A 116 1.87 7.32 -2.66
CA ALA A 116 1.71 7.85 -1.30
C ALA A 116 1.13 6.80 -0.32
N GLY A 117 0.15 6.00 -0.75
CA GLY A 117 -0.40 4.88 0.03
C GLY A 117 0.64 3.80 0.31
N GLY A 118 1.59 3.58 -0.61
CA GLY A 118 2.73 2.71 -0.38
C GLY A 118 3.65 3.23 0.73
N GLY A 119 3.90 4.54 0.76
CA GLY A 119 4.62 5.20 1.85
C GLY A 119 3.89 5.08 3.18
N LEU A 120 2.57 5.33 3.20
CA LEU A 120 1.72 5.15 4.38
C LEU A 120 1.71 3.69 4.89
N ALA A 121 1.76 2.71 3.97
CA ALA A 121 1.86 1.30 4.36
C ALA A 121 3.15 1.03 5.14
N VAL A 122 4.31 1.53 4.67
CA VAL A 122 5.57 1.38 5.41
C VAL A 122 5.55 2.15 6.73
N ALA A 123 5.00 3.37 6.75
CA ALA A 123 4.85 4.17 7.97
C ALA A 123 3.95 3.47 9.00
N LEU A 124 2.85 2.84 8.58
CA LEU A 124 2.01 1.99 9.42
C LEU A 124 2.83 0.85 10.06
N LEU A 125 3.63 0.13 9.27
CA LEU A 125 4.44 -0.97 9.77
C LEU A 125 5.44 -0.48 10.83
N VAL A 126 6.13 0.63 10.56
CA VAL A 126 7.09 1.24 11.49
C VAL A 126 6.39 1.65 12.79
N ALA A 127 5.29 2.39 12.69
CA ALA A 127 4.57 2.89 13.87
C ALA A 127 3.98 1.75 14.73
N THR A 128 3.41 0.72 14.09
CA THR A 128 2.84 -0.46 14.76
C THR A 128 3.91 -1.25 15.48
N ARG A 129 5.06 -1.49 14.84
CA ARG A 129 6.21 -2.14 15.48
C ARG A 129 6.73 -1.35 16.68
N ASP A 130 6.91 -0.03 16.51
CA ASP A 130 7.46 0.83 17.56
C ASP A 130 6.52 0.97 18.77
N ALA A 131 5.21 0.80 18.53
CA ALA A 131 4.21 0.69 19.59
C ALA A 131 4.18 -0.69 20.26
N GLY A 132 4.94 -1.67 19.78
CA GLY A 132 4.89 -3.05 20.29
C GLY A 132 3.61 -3.79 19.92
N GLU A 133 2.86 -3.29 18.94
CA GLU A 133 1.64 -3.91 18.42
C GLU A 133 1.98 -5.01 17.41
N ALA A 134 1.08 -5.99 17.25
CA ALA A 134 1.28 -7.07 16.28
C ALA A 134 1.19 -6.56 14.84
N LEU A 135 2.18 -6.91 14.03
CA LEU A 135 2.31 -6.53 12.62
C LEU A 135 1.45 -7.41 11.70
N PRO A 136 1.03 -6.89 10.52
CA PRO A 136 0.41 -7.72 9.49
C PRO A 136 1.36 -8.82 8.98
N ALA A 137 0.81 -9.87 8.40
CA ALA A 137 1.58 -10.99 7.87
C ALA A 137 2.50 -10.62 6.70
N ALA A 138 2.15 -9.57 5.92
CA ALA A 138 2.90 -9.10 4.77
C ALA A 138 2.45 -7.69 4.34
N ALA A 139 3.30 -7.02 3.55
CA ALA A 139 2.93 -5.80 2.86
C ALA A 139 3.28 -5.83 1.36
N VAL A 140 2.46 -5.13 0.56
CA VAL A 140 2.64 -4.94 -0.89
C VAL A 140 2.71 -3.46 -1.18
N LEU A 141 3.78 -3.05 -1.84
CA LEU A 141 4.11 -1.66 -2.12
C LEU A 141 4.27 -1.48 -3.63
N MET A 142 3.43 -0.65 -4.23
CA MET A 142 3.43 -0.37 -5.67
C MET A 142 3.95 1.06 -5.89
N SER A 143 5.15 1.21 -6.46
CA SER A 143 5.80 2.52 -6.66
C SER A 143 5.77 3.40 -5.40
N PRO A 144 6.19 2.92 -4.21
CA PRO A 144 5.97 3.62 -2.94
C PRO A 144 6.75 4.94 -2.85
N THR A 145 6.11 6.00 -2.35
CA THR A 145 6.75 7.26 -1.97
C THR A 145 7.27 7.14 -0.54
N VAL A 146 8.58 6.99 -0.37
CA VAL A 146 9.19 6.75 0.96
C VAL A 146 10.25 7.79 1.34
N ASP A 147 10.51 8.75 0.46
CA ASP A 147 11.48 9.84 0.65
C ASP A 147 10.94 11.19 0.13
N LEU A 148 10.28 11.93 1.01
CA LEU A 148 9.73 13.26 0.67
C LEU A 148 10.80 14.36 0.53
N SER A 149 12.07 14.04 0.82
CA SER A 149 13.19 14.93 0.50
C SER A 149 13.60 14.85 -0.97
N SER A 150 13.04 13.90 -1.74
CA SER A 150 13.32 13.68 -3.16
C SER A 150 14.83 13.49 -3.45
N SER A 151 15.54 12.81 -2.54
CA SER A 151 17.01 12.67 -2.63
C SER A 151 17.47 11.53 -3.56
N GLY A 152 16.52 10.76 -4.13
CA GLY A 152 16.79 9.66 -5.05
C GLY A 152 17.31 10.12 -6.41
N VAL A 153 18.28 9.41 -7.00
CA VAL A 153 18.88 9.76 -8.30
C VAL A 153 17.88 9.71 -9.47
N SER A 154 16.85 8.87 -9.37
CA SER A 154 15.78 8.78 -10.38
C SER A 154 15.01 10.10 -10.54
N MET A 155 14.99 10.97 -9.52
CA MET A 155 14.40 12.32 -9.60
C MET A 155 15.04 13.21 -10.65
N THR A 156 16.24 12.89 -11.10
CA THR A 156 16.96 13.60 -12.18
C THR A 156 17.15 12.74 -13.42
N GLU A 157 17.40 11.44 -13.27
CA GLU A 157 17.72 10.54 -14.38
C GLU A 157 16.48 10.05 -15.14
N ARG A 158 15.28 10.08 -14.53
CA ARG A 158 14.04 9.56 -15.12
C ARG A 158 13.03 10.63 -15.52
N VAL A 159 13.38 11.91 -15.42
CA VAL A 159 12.48 13.05 -15.70
C VAL A 159 11.86 12.98 -17.09
N ASP A 160 12.63 12.62 -18.10
CA ASP A 160 12.16 12.52 -19.49
C ASP A 160 11.48 11.18 -19.81
N GLN A 161 11.50 10.24 -18.87
CA GLN A 161 10.95 8.89 -19.04
C GLN A 161 9.63 8.69 -18.30
N ASP A 162 9.40 9.39 -17.18
CA ASP A 162 8.16 9.30 -16.41
C ASP A 162 7.05 10.10 -17.10
N PRO A 163 6.00 9.44 -17.63
CA PRO A 163 4.91 10.13 -18.32
C PRO A 163 3.84 10.69 -17.37
N ILE A 164 3.96 10.44 -16.06
CA ILE A 164 2.91 10.71 -15.06
C ILE A 164 3.37 11.80 -14.09
N SER A 165 4.59 11.70 -13.57
CA SER A 165 5.09 12.55 -12.52
C SER A 165 6.18 13.52 -13.02
N THR A 166 6.31 14.63 -12.33
CA THR A 166 7.46 15.54 -12.48
C THR A 166 8.04 15.84 -11.11
N PRO A 167 9.35 16.17 -11.01
CA PRO A 167 9.95 16.54 -9.73
C PRO A 167 9.22 17.72 -9.05
N ALA A 168 8.76 18.69 -9.84
CA ALA A 168 8.00 19.84 -9.33
C ALA A 168 6.66 19.44 -8.72
N LEU A 169 5.94 18.50 -9.36
CA LEU A 169 4.67 17.97 -8.85
C LEU A 169 4.89 17.22 -7.52
N LEU A 170 5.89 16.33 -7.47
CA LEU A 170 6.20 15.56 -6.25
C LEU A 170 6.65 16.49 -5.11
N ALA A 171 7.42 17.52 -5.41
CA ALA A 171 7.83 18.54 -4.43
C ALA A 171 6.63 19.35 -3.91
N SER A 172 5.63 19.65 -4.77
CA SER A 172 4.38 20.30 -4.34
C SER A 172 3.62 19.43 -3.34
N PHE A 173 3.38 18.17 -3.67
CA PHE A 173 2.73 17.20 -2.78
C PHE A 173 3.44 17.08 -1.43
N ALA A 174 4.77 16.95 -1.45
CA ALA A 174 5.56 16.89 -0.23
C ALA A 174 5.41 18.16 0.61
N SER A 175 5.43 19.35 -0.01
CA SER A 175 5.28 20.64 0.66
C SER A 175 3.91 20.77 1.34
N ASP A 176 2.84 20.42 0.62
CA ASP A 176 1.47 20.54 1.12
C ASP A 176 1.16 19.51 2.21
N TYR A 177 1.67 18.30 2.06
CA TYR A 177 1.54 17.24 3.08
C TYR A 177 2.32 17.56 4.34
N LEU A 178 3.61 17.93 4.22
CA LEU A 178 4.51 18.17 5.36
C LEU A 178 4.20 19.45 6.13
N ALA A 179 3.72 20.51 5.45
CA ALA A 179 3.42 21.81 6.05
C ALA A 179 4.59 22.40 6.87
N GLY A 180 5.81 22.19 6.40
CA GLY A 180 7.03 22.66 7.06
C GLY A 180 7.65 21.69 8.05
N ALA A 181 7.09 20.47 8.22
CA ALA A 181 7.77 19.40 8.94
C ALA A 181 9.04 18.96 8.16
N ASP A 182 10.02 18.42 8.87
CA ASP A 182 11.26 17.91 8.26
C ASP A 182 10.93 16.76 7.28
N PRO A 183 11.30 16.86 5.99
CA PRO A 183 11.02 15.84 5.00
C PRO A 183 11.68 14.49 5.28
N THR A 184 12.62 14.41 6.23
CA THR A 184 13.24 13.16 6.67
C THR A 184 12.58 12.57 7.91
N THR A 185 11.46 13.15 8.38
CA THR A 185 10.68 12.60 9.52
C THR A 185 10.26 11.16 9.25
N PRO A 186 10.61 10.19 10.13
CA PRO A 186 10.45 8.75 9.84
C PRO A 186 9.03 8.28 9.48
N LEU A 187 7.98 8.91 10.02
CA LEU A 187 6.59 8.53 9.67
C LEU A 187 6.05 9.27 8.44
N ALA A 188 6.75 10.31 7.96
CA ALA A 188 6.44 10.96 6.69
C ALA A 188 7.29 10.36 5.54
N SER A 189 8.53 10.01 5.85
CA SER A 189 9.51 9.42 4.93
C SER A 189 10.11 8.16 5.54
N PRO A 190 9.42 7.03 5.45
CA PRO A 190 9.80 5.82 6.19
C PRO A 190 11.10 5.17 5.71
N LEU A 191 11.69 5.63 4.63
CA LEU A 191 13.05 5.25 4.24
C LEU A 191 14.09 5.63 5.32
N PHE A 192 13.84 6.68 6.10
CA PHE A 192 14.73 7.15 7.18
C PHE A 192 14.43 6.52 8.54
N ALA A 193 13.44 5.62 8.61
CA ALA A 193 13.16 4.86 9.80
C ALA A 193 14.07 3.63 9.95
N SER A 194 14.12 3.05 11.16
CA SER A 194 14.60 1.67 11.29
C SER A 194 13.61 0.71 10.64
N LEU A 195 14.08 -0.16 9.75
CA LEU A 195 13.24 -1.15 9.07
C LEU A 195 13.34 -2.56 9.68
N ALA A 196 14.17 -2.74 10.70
CA ALA A 196 14.32 -4.03 11.37
C ALA A 196 12.99 -4.52 11.96
N GLY A 197 12.72 -5.82 11.83
CA GLY A 197 11.52 -6.46 12.39
C GLY A 197 10.23 -6.22 11.60
N LEU A 198 10.28 -5.58 10.44
CA LEU A 198 9.12 -5.47 9.56
C LEU A 198 8.75 -6.83 8.94
N PRO A 199 7.48 -7.05 8.57
CA PRO A 199 7.04 -8.28 7.92
C PRO A 199 7.59 -8.37 6.48
N PRO A 200 7.43 -9.52 5.79
CA PRO A 200 7.79 -9.67 4.39
C PRO A 200 7.19 -8.57 3.49
N LEU A 201 8.02 -8.03 2.60
CA LEU A 201 7.66 -6.95 1.67
C LEU A 201 7.73 -7.44 0.22
N LEU A 202 6.69 -7.16 -0.57
CA LEU A 202 6.73 -7.18 -2.03
C LEU A 202 6.71 -5.72 -2.51
N ILE A 203 7.73 -5.32 -3.25
CA ILE A 203 7.86 -3.99 -3.83
C ILE A 203 7.85 -4.13 -5.35
N GLN A 204 6.95 -3.42 -6.02
CA GLN A 204 6.86 -3.40 -7.49
C GLN A 204 7.00 -1.95 -7.97
N VAL A 205 7.88 -1.70 -8.95
CA VAL A 205 8.14 -0.38 -9.53
C VAL A 205 8.52 -0.50 -10.99
N GLY A 206 8.28 0.54 -11.79
CA GLY A 206 8.73 0.61 -13.17
C GLY A 206 10.06 1.33 -13.33
N THR A 207 10.81 1.08 -14.43
CA THR A 207 12.03 1.84 -14.73
C THR A 207 11.76 3.23 -15.28
N ALA A 208 10.55 3.49 -15.80
CA ALA A 208 10.09 4.82 -16.25
C ALA A 208 9.30 5.53 -15.13
N ASP A 209 9.84 5.52 -13.92
CA ASP A 209 9.20 6.04 -12.71
C ASP A 209 10.20 6.86 -11.89
N LEU A 210 9.84 8.08 -11.50
CA LEU A 210 10.66 8.94 -10.64
C LEU A 210 10.89 8.32 -9.25
N LEU A 211 10.01 7.43 -8.78
CA LEU A 211 10.12 6.73 -7.49
C LEU A 211 10.89 5.39 -7.58
N LEU A 212 11.59 5.14 -8.70
CA LEU A 212 12.45 3.96 -8.83
C LEU A 212 13.48 3.90 -7.71
N SER A 213 14.20 5.00 -7.46
CA SER A 213 15.21 5.05 -6.39
C SER A 213 14.63 4.89 -5.00
N ASP A 214 13.41 5.37 -4.75
CA ASP A 214 12.70 5.16 -3.48
C ASP A 214 12.51 3.66 -3.23
N SER A 215 12.02 2.95 -4.24
CA SER A 215 11.76 1.52 -4.19
C SER A 215 13.04 0.70 -4.01
N GLU A 216 14.09 1.01 -4.78
CA GLU A 216 15.38 0.32 -4.71
C GLU A 216 16.09 0.56 -3.37
N ARG A 217 16.08 1.80 -2.87
CA ARG A 217 16.69 2.17 -1.57
C ARG A 217 15.93 1.54 -0.41
N LEU A 218 14.59 1.52 -0.47
CA LEU A 218 13.77 0.84 0.52
C LEU A 218 14.07 -0.66 0.56
N ALA A 219 14.11 -1.29 -0.61
CA ALA A 219 14.42 -2.73 -0.73
C ALA A 219 15.80 -3.05 -0.16
N ALA A 220 16.82 -2.26 -0.51
CA ALA A 220 18.18 -2.44 -0.02
C ALA A 220 18.27 -2.25 1.51
N ALA A 221 17.67 -1.18 2.04
CA ALA A 221 17.68 -0.87 3.47
C ALA A 221 16.91 -1.92 4.29
N ALA A 222 15.74 -2.37 3.81
CA ALA A 222 14.96 -3.41 4.49
C ALA A 222 15.68 -4.76 4.47
N THR A 223 16.28 -5.15 3.33
CA THR A 223 17.10 -6.37 3.24
C THR A 223 18.30 -6.32 4.18
N ALA A 224 19.01 -5.19 4.23
CA ALA A 224 20.12 -4.99 5.17
C ALA A 224 19.68 -5.06 6.64
N ALA A 225 18.43 -4.72 6.93
CA ALA A 225 17.81 -4.83 8.25
C ALA A 225 17.26 -6.24 8.56
N GLY A 226 17.44 -7.22 7.65
CA GLY A 226 17.01 -8.62 7.83
C GLY A 226 15.56 -8.90 7.48
N VAL A 227 14.89 -8.00 6.76
CA VAL A 227 13.51 -8.19 6.27
C VAL A 227 13.52 -9.06 5.01
N ASP A 228 12.54 -9.96 4.88
CA ASP A 228 12.29 -10.72 3.64
C ASP A 228 11.68 -9.78 2.58
N VAL A 229 12.48 -9.41 1.57
CA VAL A 229 12.09 -8.45 0.53
C VAL A 229 12.13 -9.11 -0.85
N THR A 230 11.04 -8.94 -1.59
CA THR A 230 10.98 -9.21 -3.03
C THR A 230 10.83 -7.87 -3.75
N LEU A 231 11.83 -7.46 -4.53
CA LEU A 231 11.77 -6.29 -5.41
C LEU A 231 11.56 -6.76 -6.86
N GLU A 232 10.51 -6.25 -7.50
CA GLU A 232 10.20 -6.48 -8.91
C GLU A 232 10.26 -5.15 -9.67
N VAL A 233 11.20 -5.04 -10.62
CA VAL A 233 11.38 -3.87 -11.46
C VAL A 233 10.90 -4.16 -12.87
N GLY A 234 9.89 -3.42 -13.33
CA GLY A 234 9.31 -3.55 -14.67
C GLY A 234 10.00 -2.64 -15.67
N GLU A 235 10.65 -3.22 -16.69
CA GLU A 235 11.37 -2.43 -17.69
C GLU A 235 10.43 -1.59 -18.56
N GLY A 236 10.70 -0.29 -18.68
CA GLY A 236 9.90 0.66 -19.44
C GLY A 236 8.51 0.96 -18.86
N LEU A 237 8.16 0.41 -17.71
CA LEU A 237 6.85 0.60 -17.10
C LEU A 237 6.80 1.91 -16.28
N PRO A 238 5.69 2.65 -16.34
CA PRO A 238 5.53 3.93 -15.65
C PRO A 238 5.13 3.76 -14.19
N HIS A 239 5.00 4.88 -13.50
CA HIS A 239 4.52 4.99 -12.12
C HIS A 239 3.17 4.28 -11.93
N VAL A 240 3.10 3.39 -10.92
CA VAL A 240 1.93 2.56 -10.59
C VAL A 240 1.32 1.89 -11.83
N TYR A 241 2.15 1.23 -12.64
CA TYR A 241 1.70 0.57 -13.89
C TYR A 241 0.60 -0.47 -13.66
N GLN A 242 0.42 -0.93 -12.43
CA GLN A 242 -0.67 -1.82 -12.02
C GLN A 242 -2.06 -1.21 -12.27
N LEU A 243 -2.18 0.12 -12.33
CA LEU A 243 -3.42 0.82 -12.70
C LEU A 243 -3.76 0.71 -14.20
N LEU A 244 -2.82 0.33 -15.04
CA LEU A 244 -3.01 0.21 -16.50
C LEU A 244 -3.77 -1.07 -16.86
N ARG A 245 -5.04 -1.13 -16.44
CA ARG A 245 -5.92 -2.27 -16.71
C ARG A 245 -5.95 -2.61 -18.20
N GLY A 246 -5.81 -3.90 -18.51
CA GLY A 246 -5.83 -4.41 -19.88
C GLY A 246 -4.44 -4.60 -20.49
N THR A 247 -3.38 -4.20 -19.78
CA THR A 247 -2.01 -4.55 -20.17
C THR A 247 -1.61 -5.90 -19.56
N PRO A 248 -0.82 -6.72 -20.26
CA PRO A 248 -0.28 -7.96 -19.71
C PRO A 248 0.51 -7.72 -18.43
N GLU A 249 1.30 -6.66 -18.38
CA GLU A 249 2.19 -6.30 -17.27
C GLU A 249 1.40 -6.04 -15.98
N ALA A 250 0.30 -5.28 -16.07
CA ALA A 250 -0.58 -5.02 -14.91
C ALA A 250 -1.29 -6.30 -14.45
N ALA A 251 -1.70 -7.16 -15.38
CA ALA A 251 -2.35 -8.43 -15.04
C ALA A 251 -1.36 -9.39 -14.35
N GLU A 252 -0.16 -9.55 -14.88
CA GLU A 252 0.90 -10.37 -14.31
C GLU A 252 1.36 -9.85 -12.94
N ALA A 253 1.54 -8.53 -12.80
CA ALA A 253 1.88 -7.91 -11.51
C ALA A 253 0.83 -8.22 -10.45
N THR A 254 -0.46 -8.07 -10.81
CA THR A 254 -1.57 -8.40 -9.92
C THR A 254 -1.58 -9.87 -9.51
N GLU A 255 -1.31 -10.79 -10.45
CA GLU A 255 -1.24 -12.22 -10.13
C GLU A 255 -0.06 -12.54 -9.20
N ARG A 256 1.12 -11.93 -9.41
CA ARG A 256 2.28 -12.08 -8.52
C ARG A 256 1.98 -11.55 -7.12
N ILE A 257 1.29 -10.40 -6.99
CA ILE A 257 0.79 -9.89 -5.71
C ILE A 257 -0.14 -10.92 -5.06
N GLY A 258 -1.10 -11.46 -5.80
CA GLY A 258 -2.01 -12.48 -5.30
C GLY A 258 -1.29 -13.72 -4.78
N LYS A 259 -0.31 -14.22 -5.54
CA LYS A 259 0.52 -15.36 -5.14
C LYS A 259 1.32 -15.07 -3.87
N PHE A 260 1.93 -13.87 -3.78
CA PHE A 260 2.69 -13.43 -2.61
C PHE A 260 1.82 -13.40 -1.35
N LEU A 261 0.61 -12.82 -1.43
CA LEU A 261 -0.32 -12.70 -0.31
C LEU A 261 -0.88 -14.08 0.10
N ARG A 262 -1.28 -14.93 -0.86
CA ARG A 262 -1.77 -16.29 -0.55
C ARG A 262 -0.73 -17.14 0.19
N ALA A 263 0.54 -16.96 -0.12
CA ALA A 263 1.62 -17.69 0.52
C ALA A 263 1.92 -17.24 1.96
N ARG A 264 1.58 -15.99 2.31
CA ARG A 264 1.94 -15.37 3.59
C ARG A 264 0.78 -15.11 4.53
N VAL A 265 -0.44 -15.05 4.00
CA VAL A 265 -1.66 -14.83 4.79
C VAL A 265 -2.51 -16.12 4.72
N PRO A 266 -2.30 -17.08 5.63
CA PRO A 266 -3.03 -18.33 5.61
C PRO A 266 -4.52 -18.12 5.92
N SER A 267 -5.37 -19.04 5.40
CA SER A 267 -6.78 -19.08 5.83
C SER A 267 -6.87 -19.59 7.26
N PRO A 268 -7.72 -19.01 8.13
CA PRO A 268 -7.92 -19.47 9.50
C PRO A 268 -8.21 -20.99 9.59
N ASP A 269 -9.01 -21.52 8.66
CA ASP A 269 -9.34 -22.95 8.56
C ASP A 269 -8.16 -23.87 8.28
N SER A 270 -7.02 -23.34 7.79
CA SER A 270 -5.84 -24.17 7.50
C SER A 270 -5.03 -24.52 8.75
N SER A 271 -5.13 -23.74 9.82
CA SER A 271 -4.45 -23.97 11.09
C SER A 271 -5.11 -25.05 11.94
N GLU A 272 -6.43 -25.21 11.85
CA GLU A 272 -7.15 -26.26 12.59
C GLU A 272 -6.95 -27.66 11.97
N ARG A 273 -6.78 -27.76 10.66
CA ARG A 273 -6.51 -29.06 10.00
C ARG A 273 -5.13 -29.65 10.26
N GLN A 274 -4.13 -28.80 10.49
CA GLN A 274 -2.76 -29.27 10.81
C GLN A 274 -2.62 -29.76 12.25
N SER A 275 -3.48 -29.32 13.17
CA SER A 275 -3.48 -29.79 14.56
C SER A 275 -4.25 -31.11 14.75
N SER A 276 -5.17 -31.47 13.84
CA SER A 276 -5.92 -32.72 13.90
C SER A 276 -5.19 -33.91 13.28
N ASP A 277 -4.23 -33.69 12.37
CA ASP A 277 -3.43 -34.75 11.75
C ASP A 277 -2.17 -35.11 12.58
N ALA A 278 -1.90 -34.39 13.67
CA ALA A 278 -0.79 -34.63 14.58
C ALA A 278 -1.21 -35.27 15.92
N SER A 279 -2.46 -35.71 16.03
CA SER A 279 -3.01 -36.43 17.20
C SER A 279 -3.40 -37.84 16.76
#